data_d95ec9f7ac0594ef1c860a00fa04ee4c
#
_entry.id   d95ec9f7ac0594ef1c860a00fa04ee4c
#
_cell.length_a   1.000
_cell.length_b   1.000
_cell.length_c   1.000
_cell.angle_alpha   90.00
_cell.angle_beta   90.00
_cell.angle_gamma   90.00
#
_symmetry.space_group_name_H-M   'P 1'
#
loop_
_entity.id
_entity.type
_entity.pdbx_description
1 polymer ?
#
loop_
_entity_poly.entity_id
_entity_poly.type
_entity_poly.pdbx_seq_one_letter_code
_entity_poly.pdbx_strand_id
1 'polypeptide(L)'
;MRSILISLLAVSAAATAQQPSPGEKLVKESDCSSCHAPDRQVVGPSYSEIAKRFAGEPGAADKLADRIRDGGSGNWGDVAMIPHPDLTKAQAKEMMTWIFSLKDARTAPVKAKSSGRLYTYKLKSGATRQLDFPLYVDDKAPKVTKEVFKGYALYNSYCFRCHGTDASGAELAPDLRASLVAGMKQQTFMSVAMAGKKEKGMPSWAGFLSEEDMVQVYRYVKGRSLDLIPPGRPPSETD
;
A
#
# COMPACT_ATOMS: atom_id res chain seq x y z
N MET A 1 49.89 -28.68 -37.62
CA MET A 1 49.26 -27.70 -36.72
C MET A 1 47.77 -27.96 -36.74
N ARG A 2 47.22 -28.56 -35.69
CA ARG A 2 45.78 -28.88 -35.57
C ARG A 2 45.13 -27.82 -34.68
N SER A 3 44.27 -26.98 -35.26
CA SER A 3 43.46 -26.00 -34.53
C SER A 3 42.28 -26.69 -33.89
N ILE A 4 42.19 -26.62 -32.57
CA ILE A 4 41.06 -27.08 -31.78
C ILE A 4 40.09 -25.90 -31.61
N LEU A 5 38.93 -25.97 -32.25
CA LEU A 5 37.82 -25.05 -32.04
C LEU A 5 37.08 -25.47 -30.77
N ILE A 6 37.17 -24.65 -29.71
CA ILE A 6 36.37 -24.80 -28.49
C ILE A 6 35.10 -24.02 -28.68
N SER A 7 33.95 -24.75 -28.89
CA SER A 7 32.63 -24.14 -28.91
C SER A 7 32.17 -23.89 -27.50
N LEU A 8 32.07 -22.61 -27.11
CA LEU A 8 31.38 -22.20 -25.88
C LEU A 8 29.85 -22.32 -26.06
N LEU A 9 29.26 -23.28 -25.41
CA LEU A 9 27.80 -23.38 -25.25
C LEU A 9 27.38 -22.36 -24.16
N ALA A 10 26.73 -21.27 -24.59
CA ALA A 10 26.07 -20.33 -23.67
C ALA A 10 24.77 -20.94 -23.16
N VAL A 11 24.74 -21.36 -21.91
CA VAL A 11 23.52 -21.78 -21.22
C VAL A 11 22.76 -20.53 -20.80
N SER A 12 21.74 -20.17 -21.58
CA SER A 12 20.78 -19.13 -21.22
C SER A 12 19.89 -19.65 -20.10
N ALA A 13 20.08 -19.19 -18.87
CA ALA A 13 19.16 -19.39 -17.74
C ALA A 13 17.90 -18.56 -17.99
N ALA A 14 16.85 -19.17 -18.52
CA ALA A 14 15.53 -18.57 -18.58
C ALA A 14 15.00 -18.44 -17.16
N ALA A 15 14.84 -17.21 -16.67
CA ALA A 15 14.13 -16.93 -15.43
C ALA A 15 12.65 -17.30 -15.64
N THR A 16 12.23 -18.45 -15.13
CA THR A 16 10.83 -18.85 -15.09
C THR A 16 10.09 -17.95 -14.12
N ALA A 17 9.26 -17.06 -14.62
CA ALA A 17 8.30 -16.33 -13.80
C ALA A 17 7.39 -17.37 -13.11
N GLN A 18 7.45 -17.43 -11.79
CA GLN A 18 6.68 -18.39 -10.99
C GLN A 18 5.21 -18.01 -11.07
N GLN A 19 4.38 -18.92 -11.58
CA GLN A 19 2.94 -18.70 -11.62
C GLN A 19 2.37 -18.63 -10.19
N PRO A 20 1.39 -17.75 -9.94
CA PRO A 20 0.76 -17.65 -8.62
C PRO A 20 0.14 -18.99 -8.24
N SER A 21 0.26 -19.37 -6.97
CA SER A 21 -0.36 -20.58 -6.43
C SER A 21 -1.90 -20.48 -6.50
N PRO A 22 -2.64 -21.61 -6.52
CA PRO A 22 -4.10 -21.56 -6.50
C PRO A 22 -4.66 -20.71 -5.36
N GLY A 23 -4.13 -20.85 -4.15
CA GLY A 23 -4.54 -20.05 -2.99
C GLY A 23 -4.24 -18.56 -3.15
N GLU A 24 -3.08 -18.19 -3.74
CA GLU A 24 -2.76 -16.80 -4.05
C GLU A 24 -3.74 -16.20 -5.05
N LYS A 25 -4.07 -16.95 -6.08
CA LYS A 25 -5.05 -16.53 -7.10
C LYS A 25 -6.41 -16.27 -6.46
N LEU A 26 -6.91 -17.21 -5.65
CA LEU A 26 -8.18 -17.07 -4.94
C LEU A 26 -8.21 -15.82 -4.04
N VAL A 27 -7.14 -15.55 -3.29
CA VAL A 27 -7.05 -14.33 -2.46
C VAL A 27 -7.05 -13.06 -3.29
N LYS A 28 -6.36 -13.05 -4.43
CA LYS A 28 -6.28 -11.87 -5.32
C LYS A 28 -7.58 -11.58 -6.08
N GLU A 29 -8.34 -12.62 -6.38
CA GLU A 29 -9.62 -12.54 -7.11
C GLU A 29 -10.81 -12.25 -6.19
N SER A 30 -10.62 -12.37 -4.87
CA SER A 30 -11.65 -12.05 -3.87
C SER A 30 -11.43 -10.65 -3.25
N ASP A 31 -12.35 -10.22 -2.40
CA ASP A 31 -12.30 -8.93 -1.72
C ASP A 31 -11.39 -8.90 -0.48
N CYS A 32 -10.65 -9.99 -0.21
CA CYS A 32 -9.76 -10.12 0.95
C CYS A 32 -8.78 -8.96 1.09
N SER A 33 -8.27 -8.44 -0.04
CA SER A 33 -7.34 -7.30 -0.07
C SER A 33 -7.93 -5.98 0.44
N SER A 34 -9.26 -5.90 0.55
CA SER A 34 -9.95 -4.74 1.13
C SER A 34 -9.70 -4.59 2.64
N CYS A 35 -9.45 -5.72 3.32
CA CYS A 35 -9.28 -5.75 4.77
C CYS A 35 -7.91 -6.28 5.21
N HIS A 36 -7.21 -7.05 4.38
CA HIS A 36 -5.92 -7.66 4.67
C HIS A 36 -4.86 -7.25 3.65
N ALA A 37 -3.63 -7.08 4.11
CA ALA A 37 -2.46 -6.91 3.24
C ALA A 37 -1.42 -7.99 3.52
N PRO A 38 -0.47 -8.25 2.60
CA PRO A 38 0.55 -9.28 2.80
C PRO A 38 1.40 -9.07 4.05
N ASP A 39 1.76 -7.84 4.36
CA ASP A 39 2.83 -7.48 5.29
C ASP A 39 2.47 -6.47 6.38
N ARG A 40 1.27 -5.91 6.36
CA ARG A 40 0.80 -4.94 7.35
C ARG A 40 -0.68 -5.11 7.69
N GLN A 41 -1.04 -4.66 8.87
CA GLN A 41 -2.43 -4.55 9.28
C GLN A 41 -3.14 -3.44 8.49
N VAL A 42 -4.34 -3.74 7.98
CA VAL A 42 -5.26 -2.77 7.36
C VAL A 42 -6.49 -2.66 8.26
N VAL A 43 -7.56 -3.37 7.97
CA VAL A 43 -8.69 -3.56 8.89
C VAL A 43 -8.45 -4.80 9.73
N GLY A 44 -8.13 -5.90 9.08
CA GLY A 44 -7.70 -7.15 9.68
C GLY A 44 -6.17 -7.27 9.77
N PRO A 45 -5.66 -8.34 10.40
CA PRO A 45 -4.24 -8.62 10.48
C PRO A 45 -3.62 -8.83 9.10
N SER A 46 -2.31 -8.61 8.97
CA SER A 46 -1.59 -8.97 7.75
C SER A 46 -1.55 -10.50 7.56
N TYR A 47 -1.41 -10.94 6.31
CA TYR A 47 -1.24 -12.37 6.03
C TYR A 47 0.01 -12.93 6.71
N SER A 48 1.09 -12.15 6.79
CA SER A 48 2.31 -12.56 7.50
C SER A 48 2.11 -12.68 9.01
N GLU A 49 1.29 -11.84 9.64
CA GLU A 49 0.94 -11.99 11.08
C GLU A 49 0.08 -13.22 11.32
N ILE A 50 -0.90 -13.49 10.44
CA ILE A 50 -1.70 -14.71 10.47
C ILE A 50 -0.79 -15.93 10.34
N ALA A 51 0.12 -15.94 9.37
CA ALA A 51 1.07 -17.00 9.15
C ALA A 51 2.00 -17.22 10.36
N LYS A 52 2.57 -16.16 10.91
CA LYS A 52 3.43 -16.23 12.11
C LYS A 52 2.70 -16.81 13.32
N ARG A 53 1.43 -16.46 13.48
CA ARG A 53 0.65 -16.89 14.63
C ARG A 53 0.16 -18.34 14.53
N PHE A 54 -0.24 -18.78 13.34
CA PHE A 54 -0.98 -20.03 13.16
C PHE A 54 -0.27 -21.08 12.29
N ALA A 55 0.72 -20.71 11.47
CA ALA A 55 1.40 -21.70 10.66
C ALA A 55 2.20 -22.69 11.53
N GLY A 56 1.88 -23.97 11.39
CA GLY A 56 2.45 -25.03 12.21
C GLY A 56 1.55 -25.49 13.37
N GLU A 57 0.45 -24.78 13.66
CA GLU A 57 -0.54 -25.27 14.62
C GLU A 57 -1.39 -26.38 14.00
N PRO A 58 -1.55 -27.55 14.64
CA PRO A 58 -2.39 -28.64 14.14
C PRO A 58 -3.85 -28.18 13.93
N GLY A 59 -4.38 -28.39 12.73
CA GLY A 59 -5.77 -28.04 12.39
C GLY A 59 -6.05 -26.55 12.21
N ALA A 60 -5.03 -25.68 12.27
CA ALA A 60 -5.22 -24.25 12.08
C ALA A 60 -5.79 -23.88 10.70
N ALA A 61 -5.35 -24.57 9.65
CA ALA A 61 -5.88 -24.34 8.30
C ALA A 61 -7.38 -24.60 8.21
N ASP A 62 -7.88 -25.64 8.86
CA ASP A 62 -9.32 -25.96 8.89
C ASP A 62 -10.11 -24.92 9.68
N LYS A 63 -9.63 -24.56 10.89
CA LYS A 63 -10.28 -23.56 11.75
C LYS A 63 -10.34 -22.19 11.07
N LEU A 64 -9.27 -21.80 10.40
CA LEU A 64 -9.22 -20.50 9.72
C LEU A 64 -9.98 -20.52 8.38
N ALA A 65 -10.08 -21.66 7.71
CA ALA A 65 -10.96 -21.84 6.56
C ALA A 65 -12.44 -21.69 6.97
N ASP A 66 -12.84 -22.25 8.11
CA ASP A 66 -14.19 -22.03 8.65
C ASP A 66 -14.37 -20.55 9.03
N ARG A 67 -13.35 -19.90 9.64
CA ARG A 67 -13.39 -18.46 9.94
C ARG A 67 -13.57 -17.58 8.68
N ILE A 68 -12.94 -17.94 7.58
CA ILE A 68 -13.12 -17.22 6.30
C ILE A 68 -14.59 -17.33 5.86
N ARG A 69 -15.19 -18.49 5.95
CA ARG A 69 -16.56 -18.73 5.50
C ARG A 69 -17.61 -18.13 6.42
N ASP A 70 -17.41 -18.27 7.73
CA ASP A 70 -18.40 -17.91 8.75
C ASP A 70 -18.20 -16.48 9.29
N GLY A 71 -17.03 -15.88 9.07
CA GLY A 71 -16.68 -14.58 9.61
C GLY A 71 -16.42 -14.58 11.11
N GLY A 72 -16.51 -13.43 11.75
CA GLY A 72 -16.47 -13.25 13.22
C GLY A 72 -15.26 -12.48 13.73
N SER A 73 -15.23 -12.23 15.05
CA SER A 73 -14.24 -11.41 15.77
C SER A 73 -13.51 -12.20 16.88
N GLY A 74 -12.69 -11.51 17.64
CA GLY A 74 -12.07 -12.01 18.89
C GLY A 74 -10.60 -12.40 18.77
N ASN A 75 -10.15 -13.02 17.68
CA ASN A 75 -8.74 -13.41 17.55
C ASN A 75 -7.77 -12.22 17.43
N TRP A 76 -8.27 -11.09 16.90
CA TRP A 76 -7.48 -9.89 16.57
C TRP A 76 -8.19 -8.60 17.04
N GLY A 77 -9.03 -8.71 18.08
CA GLY A 77 -9.83 -7.61 18.60
C GLY A 77 -11.30 -7.72 18.20
N ASP A 78 -12.03 -6.63 18.37
CA ASP A 78 -13.50 -6.59 18.25
C ASP A 78 -14.00 -6.40 16.83
N VAL A 79 -13.12 -6.04 15.89
CA VAL A 79 -13.50 -5.87 14.49
C VAL A 79 -13.81 -7.23 13.89
N ALA A 80 -15.06 -7.41 13.46
CA ALA A 80 -15.50 -8.66 12.87
C ALA A 80 -15.03 -8.76 11.41
N MET A 81 -14.49 -9.93 11.05
CA MET A 81 -14.31 -10.34 9.67
C MET A 81 -15.68 -10.68 9.08
N ILE A 82 -15.98 -10.18 7.88
CA ILE A 82 -17.22 -10.52 7.17
C ILE A 82 -17.19 -11.97 6.69
N PRO A 83 -18.34 -12.67 6.66
CA PRO A 83 -18.42 -14.04 6.15
C PRO A 83 -18.30 -14.10 4.62
N HIS A 84 -17.71 -15.19 4.12
CA HIS A 84 -17.60 -15.50 2.69
C HIS A 84 -18.20 -16.87 2.39
N PRO A 85 -19.53 -17.03 2.50
CA PRO A 85 -20.20 -18.33 2.37
C PRO A 85 -20.10 -18.93 0.96
N ASP A 86 -19.84 -18.12 -0.05
CA ASP A 86 -19.68 -18.56 -1.45
C ASP A 86 -18.37 -19.33 -1.70
N LEU A 87 -17.40 -19.19 -0.80
CA LEU A 87 -16.17 -19.98 -0.85
C LEU A 87 -16.41 -21.37 -0.29
N THR A 88 -15.99 -22.39 -1.03
CA THR A 88 -15.96 -23.76 -0.50
C THR A 88 -14.86 -23.87 0.59
N LYS A 89 -15.03 -24.81 1.51
CA LYS A 89 -13.97 -25.08 2.53
C LYS A 89 -12.64 -25.45 1.90
N ALA A 90 -12.64 -26.15 0.79
CA ALA A 90 -11.44 -26.51 0.04
C ALA A 90 -10.71 -25.25 -0.48
N GLN A 91 -11.43 -24.34 -1.10
CA GLN A 91 -10.87 -23.05 -1.58
C GLN A 91 -10.31 -22.24 -0.41
N ALA A 92 -11.05 -22.11 0.68
CA ALA A 92 -10.57 -21.39 1.87
C ALA A 92 -9.30 -22.06 2.46
N LYS A 93 -9.19 -23.40 2.43
CA LYS A 93 -7.95 -24.10 2.83
C LYS A 93 -6.78 -23.84 1.88
N GLU A 94 -7.01 -23.76 0.58
CA GLU A 94 -5.97 -23.39 -0.39
C GLU A 94 -5.46 -21.96 -0.12
N MET A 95 -6.37 -21.02 0.16
CA MET A 95 -6.01 -19.68 0.59
C MET A 95 -5.13 -19.69 1.84
N MET A 96 -5.51 -20.47 2.86
CA MET A 96 -4.73 -20.61 4.09
C MET A 96 -3.36 -21.25 3.85
N THR A 97 -3.26 -22.22 2.93
CA THR A 97 -1.99 -22.85 2.55
C THR A 97 -1.03 -21.79 1.97
N TRP A 98 -1.52 -20.95 1.09
CA TRP A 98 -0.73 -19.84 0.56
C TRP A 98 -0.36 -18.84 1.66
N ILE A 99 -1.32 -18.40 2.48
CA ILE A 99 -1.07 -17.47 3.60
C ILE A 99 0.01 -18.02 4.52
N PHE A 100 -0.03 -19.30 4.87
CA PHE A 100 0.97 -19.93 5.75
C PHE A 100 2.36 -20.02 5.11
N SER A 101 2.45 -20.07 3.79
CA SER A 101 3.74 -20.00 3.09
C SER A 101 4.44 -18.64 3.26
N LEU A 102 3.70 -17.60 3.68
CA LEU A 102 4.23 -16.27 3.95
C LEU A 102 4.88 -16.14 5.34
N LYS A 103 4.90 -17.21 6.16
CA LYS A 103 5.49 -17.17 7.51
C LYS A 103 6.95 -16.68 7.52
N ASP A 104 7.73 -17.20 6.59
CA ASP A 104 9.15 -16.88 6.44
C ASP A 104 9.41 -15.89 5.30
N ALA A 105 8.34 -15.53 4.55
CA ALA A 105 8.44 -14.42 3.64
C ALA A 105 8.82 -13.22 4.52
N ARG A 106 10.08 -12.79 4.39
CA ARG A 106 10.46 -11.49 4.95
C ARG A 106 9.39 -10.55 4.43
N THR A 107 8.66 -9.97 5.35
CA THR A 107 7.85 -8.81 5.07
C THR A 107 8.85 -7.81 4.52
N ALA A 108 9.08 -7.90 3.20
CA ALA A 108 9.72 -6.79 2.55
C ALA A 108 8.78 -5.62 2.89
N PRO A 109 9.24 -4.63 3.69
CA PRO A 109 8.44 -3.44 3.80
C PRO A 109 8.09 -3.10 2.37
N VAL A 110 6.80 -2.78 2.10
CA VAL A 110 6.45 -2.23 0.79
C VAL A 110 7.40 -1.06 0.63
N LYS A 111 8.50 -1.34 -0.01
CA LYS A 111 9.35 -0.34 -0.57
C LYS A 111 8.45 0.22 -1.67
N ALA A 112 7.62 1.20 -1.31
CA ALA A 112 7.43 2.27 -2.26
C ALA A 112 8.82 2.41 -2.83
N LYS A 113 9.02 2.18 -4.14
CA LYS A 113 10.36 2.15 -4.74
C LYS A 113 11.05 3.44 -4.33
N SER A 114 11.54 3.45 -3.09
CA SER A 114 12.46 4.43 -2.57
C SER A 114 13.70 4.11 -3.37
N SER A 115 14.05 5.00 -4.24
CA SER A 115 15.27 4.88 -5.05
C SER A 115 16.51 4.82 -4.15
N GLY A 116 16.33 4.82 -2.82
CA GLY A 116 17.39 5.03 -1.83
C GLY A 116 18.00 6.45 -1.92
N ARG A 117 17.55 7.22 -2.91
CA ARG A 117 17.99 8.60 -3.13
C ARG A 117 17.13 9.54 -2.29
N LEU A 118 17.77 10.40 -1.52
CA LEU A 118 17.13 11.50 -0.83
C LEU A 118 17.14 12.74 -1.71
N TYR A 119 16.00 13.39 -1.79
CA TYR A 119 15.80 14.65 -2.50
C TYR A 119 15.71 15.77 -1.48
N THR A 120 16.59 16.77 -1.59
CA THR A 120 16.68 17.89 -0.64
C THR A 120 15.93 19.09 -1.19
N TYR A 121 14.98 19.62 -0.42
CA TYR A 121 14.16 20.78 -0.78
C TYR A 121 14.39 21.90 0.21
N LYS A 122 14.51 23.14 -0.31
CA LYS A 122 14.59 24.35 0.52
C LYS A 122 13.16 24.86 0.76
N LEU A 123 12.80 24.99 2.03
CA LEU A 123 11.51 25.56 2.43
C LEU A 123 11.51 27.08 2.35
N LYS A 124 10.33 27.70 2.35
CA LYS A 124 10.17 29.18 2.42
C LYS A 124 10.84 29.78 3.68
N SER A 125 10.91 29.03 4.76
CA SER A 125 11.61 29.42 6.00
C SER A 125 13.14 29.43 5.89
N GLY A 126 13.70 28.99 4.77
CA GLY A 126 15.13 28.79 4.57
C GLY A 126 15.65 27.42 5.05
N ALA A 127 14.89 26.69 5.84
CA ALA A 127 15.24 25.33 6.27
C ALA A 127 15.23 24.34 5.11
N THR A 128 15.94 23.23 5.25
CA THR A 128 15.92 22.13 4.25
C THR A 128 15.14 20.94 4.80
N ARG A 129 14.52 20.18 3.88
CA ARG A 129 13.87 18.91 4.16
C ARG A 129 14.29 17.89 3.13
N GLN A 130 14.46 16.67 3.59
CA GLN A 130 14.74 15.52 2.71
C GLN A 130 13.50 14.65 2.59
N LEU A 131 13.21 14.24 1.37
CA LEU A 131 12.17 13.26 1.04
C LEU A 131 12.83 12.10 0.29
N ASP A 132 12.31 10.91 0.45
CA ASP A 132 12.74 9.68 -0.23
C ASP A 132 12.08 9.49 -1.60
N PHE A 133 11.42 10.53 -2.08
CA PHE A 133 10.78 10.61 -3.40
C PHE A 133 10.90 12.01 -4.01
N PRO A 134 10.94 12.11 -5.35
CA PRO A 134 10.96 13.40 -6.02
C PRO A 134 9.58 14.05 -6.01
N LEU A 135 9.53 15.35 -5.73
CA LEU A 135 8.32 16.17 -5.94
C LEU A 135 8.28 16.74 -7.35
N TYR A 136 9.43 17.14 -7.88
CA TYR A 136 9.58 17.80 -9.16
C TYR A 136 10.43 16.99 -10.12
N VAL A 137 10.22 17.22 -11.40
CA VAL A 137 11.00 16.61 -12.49
C VAL A 137 12.44 17.12 -12.48
N ASP A 138 12.57 18.44 -12.29
CA ASP A 138 13.85 19.11 -12.13
C ASP A 138 13.74 20.33 -11.17
N ASP A 139 14.88 20.86 -10.73
CA ASP A 139 14.92 21.98 -9.79
C ASP A 139 14.70 23.34 -10.48
N LYS A 140 14.69 23.42 -11.81
CA LYS A 140 14.63 24.68 -12.57
C LYS A 140 13.21 25.07 -12.97
N ALA A 141 12.37 24.09 -13.23
CA ALA A 141 10.96 24.30 -13.54
C ALA A 141 10.13 23.46 -12.56
N PRO A 142 9.34 24.05 -11.66
CA PRO A 142 8.63 23.33 -10.60
C PRO A 142 7.41 22.57 -11.15
N LYS A 143 7.61 21.81 -12.22
CA LYS A 143 6.63 20.82 -12.69
C LYS A 143 6.71 19.59 -11.80
N VAL A 144 5.60 19.23 -11.18
CA VAL A 144 5.55 18.03 -10.35
C VAL A 144 5.68 16.77 -11.22
N THR A 145 6.24 15.71 -10.62
CA THR A 145 6.30 14.40 -11.30
C THR A 145 4.89 13.86 -11.55
N LYS A 146 4.75 12.95 -12.50
CA LYS A 146 3.46 12.31 -12.83
C LYS A 146 2.85 11.60 -11.63
N GLU A 147 3.68 11.03 -10.74
CA GLU A 147 3.22 10.36 -9.52
C GLU A 147 2.59 11.38 -8.54
N VAL A 148 3.23 12.53 -8.35
CA VAL A 148 2.71 13.60 -7.51
C VAL A 148 1.44 14.20 -8.12
N PHE A 149 1.42 14.39 -9.44
CA PHE A 149 0.24 14.89 -10.13
C PHE A 149 -0.94 13.91 -10.07
N LYS A 150 -0.67 12.61 -10.21
CA LYS A 150 -1.69 11.58 -10.00
C LYS A 150 -2.22 11.62 -8.56
N GLY A 151 -1.34 11.84 -7.57
CA GLY A 151 -1.75 12.05 -6.18
C GLY A 151 -2.66 13.26 -5.99
N TYR A 152 -2.38 14.38 -6.65
CA TYR A 152 -3.27 15.54 -6.71
C TYR A 152 -4.64 15.16 -7.31
N ALA A 153 -4.67 14.50 -8.45
CA ALA A 153 -5.91 14.10 -9.13
C ALA A 153 -6.76 13.17 -8.25
N LEU A 154 -6.15 12.14 -7.65
CA LEU A 154 -6.81 11.21 -6.73
C LEU A 154 -7.34 11.92 -5.49
N TYR A 155 -6.54 12.81 -4.89
CA TYR A 155 -6.98 13.61 -3.75
C TYR A 155 -8.24 14.42 -4.08
N ASN A 156 -8.25 15.10 -5.20
CA ASN A 156 -9.41 15.91 -5.63
C ASN A 156 -10.60 15.06 -6.07
N SER A 157 -10.41 13.82 -6.46
CA SER A 157 -11.51 12.90 -6.78
C SER A 157 -12.19 12.33 -5.53
N TYR A 158 -11.42 12.03 -4.48
CA TYR A 158 -11.91 11.19 -3.39
C TYR A 158 -11.83 11.83 -1.99
N CYS A 159 -10.90 12.75 -1.76
CA CYS A 159 -10.57 13.22 -0.41
C CYS A 159 -11.03 14.65 -0.13
N PHE A 160 -11.03 15.52 -1.15
CA PHE A 160 -11.19 16.98 -0.99
C PHE A 160 -12.52 17.38 -0.37
N ARG A 161 -13.61 16.63 -0.63
CA ARG A 161 -14.96 16.97 -0.12
C ARG A 161 -15.00 17.01 1.41
N CYS A 162 -14.21 16.17 2.05
CA CYS A 162 -14.13 16.11 3.51
C CYS A 162 -12.91 16.86 4.05
N HIS A 163 -11.72 16.70 3.40
CA HIS A 163 -10.46 17.25 3.87
C HIS A 163 -10.11 18.64 3.30
N GLY A 164 -11.05 19.26 2.59
CA GLY A 164 -10.88 20.60 2.01
C GLY A 164 -9.96 20.65 0.79
N THR A 165 -9.98 21.79 0.11
CA THR A 165 -9.05 22.06 -0.99
C THR A 165 -7.62 22.05 -0.46
N ASP A 166 -6.69 21.54 -1.26
CA ASP A 166 -5.27 21.53 -0.91
C ASP A 166 -4.92 20.80 0.41
N ALA A 167 -5.79 19.91 0.88
CA ALA A 167 -5.65 19.14 2.12
C ALA A 167 -5.63 20.01 3.40
N SER A 168 -6.26 21.19 3.36
CA SER A 168 -6.25 22.18 4.44
C SER A 168 -7.26 21.92 5.55
N GLY A 169 -7.99 20.81 5.48
CA GLY A 169 -9.09 20.55 6.39
C GLY A 169 -10.38 21.26 5.96
N ALA A 170 -11.48 20.81 6.51
CA ALA A 170 -12.81 21.40 6.40
C ALA A 170 -13.62 21.02 7.66
N GLU A 171 -14.87 21.44 7.71
CA GLU A 171 -15.78 21.14 8.83
C GLU A 171 -15.89 19.64 9.12
N LEU A 172 -15.88 18.81 8.07
CA LEU A 172 -16.10 17.35 8.19
C LEU A 172 -14.86 16.55 8.54
N ALA A 173 -13.65 17.08 8.27
CA ALA A 173 -12.41 16.31 8.45
C ALA A 173 -11.18 17.21 8.68
N PRO A 174 -10.15 16.70 9.40
CA PRO A 174 -8.99 17.48 9.80
C PRO A 174 -8.10 17.89 8.61
N ASP A 175 -7.30 18.93 8.85
CA ASP A 175 -6.18 19.34 8.01
C ASP A 175 -5.12 18.22 7.98
N LEU A 176 -4.96 17.61 6.80
CA LEU A 176 -3.97 16.53 6.62
C LEU A 176 -2.55 17.06 6.57
N ARG A 177 -2.35 18.32 6.16
CA ARG A 177 -1.04 18.97 6.15
C ARG A 177 -0.54 19.17 7.56
N ALA A 178 -1.40 19.68 8.45
CA ALA A 178 -1.09 19.84 9.87
C ALA A 178 -0.74 18.50 10.52
N SER A 179 -1.45 17.44 10.19
CA SER A 179 -1.15 16.08 10.69
C SER A 179 0.25 15.60 10.28
N LEU A 180 0.67 15.88 9.02
CA LEU A 180 1.98 15.50 8.51
C LEU A 180 3.11 16.38 9.07
N VAL A 181 2.83 17.66 9.34
CA VAL A 181 3.77 18.58 10.02
C VAL A 181 3.97 18.15 11.47
N ALA A 182 2.91 17.72 12.15
CA ALA A 182 2.94 17.19 13.51
C ALA A 182 3.65 15.82 13.65
N GLY A 183 4.17 15.27 12.55
CA GLY A 183 5.02 14.07 12.57
C GLY A 183 4.32 12.77 12.16
N MET A 184 3.11 12.81 11.64
CA MET A 184 2.48 11.60 11.08
C MET A 184 3.36 10.99 10.00
N LYS A 185 3.74 9.73 10.18
CA LYS A 185 4.55 8.97 9.22
C LYS A 185 3.71 8.49 8.04
N GLN A 186 4.36 8.26 6.90
CA GLN A 186 3.69 7.71 5.71
C GLN A 186 2.91 6.43 6.02
N GLN A 187 3.51 5.51 6.76
CA GLN A 187 2.84 4.25 7.12
C GLN A 187 1.53 4.49 7.90
N THR A 188 1.53 5.42 8.85
CA THR A 188 0.33 5.79 9.62
C THR A 188 -0.72 6.43 8.71
N PHE A 189 -0.30 7.35 7.82
CA PHE A 189 -1.18 7.95 6.83
C PHE A 189 -1.85 6.89 5.96
N MET A 190 -1.06 5.97 5.42
CA MET A 190 -1.52 4.85 4.59
C MET A 190 -2.51 3.96 5.34
N SER A 191 -2.15 3.52 6.55
CA SER A 191 -3.00 2.65 7.37
C SER A 191 -4.35 3.30 7.68
N VAL A 192 -4.34 4.58 8.08
CA VAL A 192 -5.58 5.31 8.40
C VAL A 192 -6.44 5.49 7.14
N ALA A 193 -5.86 5.86 6.02
CA ALA A 193 -6.63 6.07 4.78
C ALA A 193 -7.20 4.76 4.26
N MET A 194 -6.41 3.70 4.20
CA MET A 194 -6.87 2.40 3.69
C MET A 194 -7.94 1.77 4.60
N ALA A 195 -7.78 1.84 5.91
CA ALA A 195 -8.77 1.30 6.85
C ALA A 195 -10.03 2.18 6.99
N GLY A 196 -9.88 3.50 6.81
CA GLY A 196 -10.93 4.47 7.14
C GLY A 196 -11.08 4.68 8.66
N LYS A 197 -12.04 5.51 9.03
CA LYS A 197 -12.52 5.74 10.41
C LYS A 197 -14.03 5.86 10.37
N LYS A 198 -14.72 4.72 10.24
CA LYS A 198 -16.17 4.65 10.05
C LYS A 198 -16.95 5.42 11.12
N GLU A 199 -16.51 5.33 12.37
CA GLU A 199 -17.09 6.04 13.51
C GLU A 199 -16.98 7.58 13.42
N LYS A 200 -16.11 8.07 12.51
CA LYS A 200 -15.90 9.50 12.20
C LYS A 200 -16.33 9.86 10.78
N GLY A 201 -17.06 8.99 10.10
CA GLY A 201 -17.56 9.21 8.74
C GLY A 201 -16.51 9.06 7.63
N MET A 202 -15.27 8.66 7.93
CA MET A 202 -14.26 8.41 6.92
C MET A 202 -14.39 6.97 6.38
N PRO A 203 -14.69 6.78 5.08
CA PRO A 203 -14.77 5.44 4.50
C PRO A 203 -13.40 4.77 4.42
N SER A 204 -13.39 3.45 4.32
CA SER A 204 -12.21 2.69 3.90
C SER A 204 -11.96 2.91 2.41
N TRP A 205 -10.73 3.17 2.03
CA TRP A 205 -10.31 3.28 0.63
C TRP A 205 -9.68 1.99 0.10
N ALA A 206 -9.47 0.98 0.96
CA ALA A 206 -9.09 -0.35 0.53
C ALA A 206 -10.16 -0.92 -0.42
N GLY A 207 -9.71 -1.46 -1.56
CA GLY A 207 -10.62 -1.97 -2.61
C GLY A 207 -11.04 -0.93 -3.66
N PHE A 208 -10.94 0.39 -3.37
CA PHE A 208 -11.19 1.47 -4.34
C PHE A 208 -9.89 2.05 -4.89
N LEU A 209 -8.89 2.22 -4.02
CA LEU A 209 -7.57 2.71 -4.37
C LEU A 209 -6.53 1.64 -4.05
N SER A 210 -5.59 1.47 -4.97
CA SER A 210 -4.40 0.65 -4.70
C SER A 210 -3.50 1.34 -3.68
N GLU A 211 -2.59 0.58 -3.08
CA GLU A 211 -1.57 1.17 -2.21
C GLU A 211 -0.69 2.17 -2.93
N GLU A 212 -0.35 1.89 -4.19
CA GLU A 212 0.42 2.81 -5.01
C GLU A 212 -0.33 4.12 -5.23
N ASP A 213 -1.64 4.07 -5.49
CA ASP A 213 -2.49 5.25 -5.58
C ASP A 213 -2.47 6.06 -4.28
N MET A 214 -2.58 5.39 -3.14
CA MET A 214 -2.54 6.06 -1.84
C MET A 214 -1.15 6.62 -1.51
N VAL A 215 -0.05 5.96 -1.90
CA VAL A 215 1.30 6.52 -1.82
C VAL A 215 1.41 7.81 -2.63
N GLN A 216 0.79 7.86 -3.80
CA GLN A 216 0.79 9.07 -4.63
C GLN A 216 -0.03 10.19 -3.98
N VAL A 217 -1.18 9.88 -3.38
CA VAL A 217 -1.94 10.84 -2.55
C VAL A 217 -1.07 11.37 -1.40
N TYR A 218 -0.38 10.47 -0.68
CA TYR A 218 0.53 10.87 0.39
C TYR A 218 1.63 11.83 -0.12
N ARG A 219 2.26 11.54 -1.25
CA ARG A 219 3.31 12.38 -1.84
C ARG A 219 2.81 13.79 -2.14
N TYR A 220 1.61 13.90 -2.72
CA TYR A 220 0.97 15.20 -2.95
C TYR A 220 0.71 15.94 -1.64
N VAL A 221 0.01 15.32 -0.68
CA VAL A 221 -0.31 15.93 0.61
C VAL A 221 0.96 16.31 1.38
N LYS A 222 2.03 15.48 1.30
CA LYS A 222 3.32 15.78 1.91
C LYS A 222 3.98 17.01 1.28
N GLY A 223 3.97 17.14 -0.03
CA GLY A 223 4.46 18.32 -0.73
C GLY A 223 3.67 19.59 -0.34
N ARG A 224 2.35 19.46 -0.18
CA ARG A 224 1.47 20.54 0.33
C ARG A 224 1.80 20.90 1.78
N SER A 225 2.04 19.90 2.65
CA SER A 225 2.34 20.14 4.08
C SER A 225 3.66 20.87 4.32
N LEU A 226 4.55 20.86 3.35
CA LEU A 226 5.85 21.54 3.38
C LEU A 226 5.86 22.86 2.60
N ASP A 227 4.71 23.30 2.09
CA ASP A 227 4.57 24.47 1.18
C ASP A 227 5.48 24.40 -0.06
N LEU A 228 5.90 23.22 -0.44
CA LEU A 228 6.67 22.99 -1.66
C LEU A 228 5.77 23.00 -2.90
N ILE A 229 4.59 22.40 -2.82
CA ILE A 229 3.59 22.46 -3.89
C ILE A 229 2.63 23.63 -3.60
N PRO A 230 2.44 24.58 -4.55
CA PRO A 230 1.53 25.71 -4.37
C PRO A 230 0.06 25.28 -4.32
N PRO A 231 -0.85 26.13 -3.81
CA PRO A 231 -2.29 25.87 -3.85
C PRO A 231 -2.82 25.68 -5.28
N GLY A 232 -3.90 24.91 -5.38
CA GLY A 232 -4.56 24.63 -6.65
C GLY A 232 -3.90 23.52 -7.47
N ARG A 233 -4.17 23.47 -8.76
CA ARG A 233 -3.61 22.47 -9.67
C ARG A 233 -2.12 22.76 -9.91
N PRO A 234 -1.23 21.85 -9.51
CA PRO A 234 0.19 22.05 -9.78
C PRO A 234 0.50 21.82 -11.27
N PRO A 235 1.43 22.58 -11.86
CA PRO A 235 1.97 22.25 -13.17
C PRO A 235 2.61 20.87 -13.14
N SER A 236 2.38 20.03 -14.16
CA SER A 236 2.92 18.68 -14.23
C SER A 236 3.85 18.49 -15.42
N GLU A 237 4.63 17.44 -15.39
CA GLU A 237 5.47 17.04 -16.52
C GLU A 237 4.68 16.63 -17.77
N THR A 238 3.37 16.39 -17.62
CA THR A 238 2.45 16.03 -18.70
C THR A 238 1.73 17.21 -19.31
N ASP A 239 1.98 18.45 -18.83
CA ASP A 239 1.40 19.69 -19.35
C ASP A 239 2.13 20.22 -20.59
#